data_bd21d26a0d34d5165210391ea776f3d8
#
_entry.id   bd21d26a0d34d5165210391ea776f3d8
#
_cell.length_a   1.000
_cell.length_b   1.000
_cell.length_c   1.000
_cell.angle_alpha   90.00
_cell.angle_beta   90.00
_cell.angle_gamma   90.00
#
_symmetry.space_group_name_H-M   'P 1'
#
loop_
_entity.id
_entity.type
_entity.pdbx_description
1 polymer ?
#
loop_
_entity_poly.entity_id
_entity_poly.type
_entity_poly.pdbx_seq_one_letter_code
_entity_poly.pdbx_strand_id
1 'polypeptide(L)'
;GSYALQDLNSAADAYNVAIGYSAAKEMTSGTYNTVLGAQAMSVGITTGDYNVAIGNAAGQVLTSGERNVLVGTAAGDALTSGDYNVAVGHGALSAEDTYGRTTAIGYKALNAQNTGSESYNVAVGYEAGILVSTGVQNTLIGGRAGDALTTGPYNTAVGYKALSTEDTNGLNTAIGAYSLELLNAAGNGYNTAVGYNSGYAMSTGTGNTIVGAMAGDAVMTGIENTFAGYYSGSSNTSGERSVAVGGY
;
A
#
# COMPACT_ATOMS: atom_id res chain seq x y z
N GLY A 1 -8.44 -27.15 -16.72
CA GLY A 1 -9.63 -26.61 -17.41
C GLY A 1 -9.37 -26.43 -18.89
N SER A 2 -10.41 -26.07 -19.65
CA SER A 2 -10.24 -25.78 -21.07
C SER A 2 -9.22 -24.68 -21.27
N TYR A 3 -8.33 -24.85 -22.23
CA TYR A 3 -7.24 -23.92 -22.60
C TYR A 3 -6.19 -23.64 -21.50
N ALA A 4 -6.13 -24.43 -20.41
CA ALA A 4 -5.06 -24.29 -19.44
C ALA A 4 -3.72 -24.71 -20.08
N LEU A 5 -2.66 -23.88 -19.95
CA LEU A 5 -1.33 -24.08 -20.57
C LEU A 5 -1.39 -24.39 -22.07
N GLN A 6 -2.32 -23.78 -22.79
CA GLN A 6 -2.56 -24.11 -24.20
C GLN A 6 -1.32 -23.88 -25.07
N ASP A 7 -0.59 -22.80 -24.83
CA ASP A 7 0.51 -22.35 -25.69
C ASP A 7 1.90 -22.66 -25.08
N LEU A 8 1.94 -23.47 -24.00
CA LEU A 8 3.20 -23.83 -23.36
C LEU A 8 4.09 -24.63 -24.33
N ASN A 9 5.23 -24.07 -24.67
CA ASN A 9 6.25 -24.67 -25.52
C ASN A 9 7.63 -24.59 -24.87
N SER A 10 7.78 -25.21 -23.70
CA SER A 10 9.04 -25.25 -22.97
C SER A 10 9.95 -26.34 -23.56
N ALA A 11 11.21 -25.98 -23.85
CA ALA A 11 12.21 -26.93 -24.30
C ALA A 11 12.78 -27.82 -23.15
N ALA A 12 12.37 -27.55 -21.91
CA ALA A 12 12.78 -28.25 -20.68
C ALA A 12 11.58 -28.47 -19.76
N ASP A 13 11.78 -29.14 -18.63
CA ASP A 13 10.77 -29.34 -17.59
C ASP A 13 10.28 -27.98 -17.06
N ALA A 14 9.01 -27.68 -17.24
CA ALA A 14 8.47 -26.35 -16.88
C ALA A 14 8.01 -26.23 -15.42
N TYR A 15 7.70 -27.35 -14.76
CA TYR A 15 7.24 -27.42 -13.36
C TYR A 15 6.09 -26.44 -13.03
N ASN A 16 5.18 -26.19 -13.97
CA ASN A 16 4.03 -25.31 -13.80
C ASN A 16 2.80 -26.10 -13.36
N VAL A 17 1.98 -25.49 -12.51
CA VAL A 17 0.64 -25.95 -12.17
C VAL A 17 -0.38 -24.96 -12.69
N ALA A 18 -1.33 -25.38 -13.54
CA ALA A 18 -2.40 -24.52 -14.04
C ALA A 18 -3.77 -25.22 -13.96
N ILE A 19 -4.68 -24.66 -13.17
CA ILE A 19 -6.04 -25.19 -12.95
C ILE A 19 -7.06 -24.06 -13.12
N GLY A 20 -7.92 -24.20 -14.11
CA GLY A 20 -8.99 -23.24 -14.40
C GLY A 20 -9.18 -23.02 -15.90
N TYR A 21 -10.29 -22.38 -16.27
CA TYR A 21 -10.53 -21.99 -17.66
C TYR A 21 -9.51 -20.94 -18.08
N SER A 22 -8.77 -21.21 -19.16
CA SER A 22 -7.69 -20.35 -19.68
C SER A 22 -6.60 -19.97 -18.64
N ALA A 23 -6.38 -20.77 -17.58
CA ALA A 23 -5.30 -20.53 -16.65
C ALA A 23 -3.94 -20.68 -17.35
N ALA A 24 -3.07 -19.67 -17.26
CA ALA A 24 -1.77 -19.62 -17.95
C ALA A 24 -1.85 -19.93 -19.45
N LYS A 25 -2.92 -19.47 -20.13
CA LYS A 25 -3.23 -19.88 -21.51
C LYS A 25 -2.10 -19.53 -22.48
N GLU A 26 -1.58 -18.32 -22.43
CA GLU A 26 -0.56 -17.80 -23.35
C GLU A 26 0.87 -17.91 -22.78
N MET A 27 1.06 -18.73 -21.74
CA MET A 27 2.38 -19.04 -21.21
C MET A 27 3.19 -19.83 -22.24
N THR A 28 4.40 -19.35 -22.59
CA THR A 28 5.26 -19.99 -23.60
C THR A 28 6.48 -20.67 -22.98
N SER A 29 7.22 -20.00 -22.10
CA SER A 29 8.47 -20.52 -21.54
C SER A 29 8.60 -20.35 -20.03
N GLY A 30 7.65 -19.70 -19.35
CA GLY A 30 7.68 -19.53 -17.89
C GLY A 30 7.75 -20.85 -17.15
N THR A 31 8.51 -20.88 -16.05
CA THR A 31 8.75 -22.08 -15.23
C THR A 31 8.42 -21.85 -13.76
N TYR A 32 8.13 -22.94 -13.03
CA TYR A 32 7.85 -22.89 -11.59
C TYR A 32 6.68 -22.00 -11.19
N ASN A 33 5.69 -21.81 -12.06
CA ASN A 33 4.50 -21.02 -11.76
C ASN A 33 3.37 -21.88 -11.22
N THR A 34 2.63 -21.36 -10.23
CA THR A 34 1.40 -21.95 -9.70
C THR A 34 0.23 -21.06 -10.06
N VAL A 35 -0.65 -21.50 -10.97
CA VAL A 35 -1.75 -20.71 -11.51
C VAL A 35 -3.08 -21.43 -11.26
N LEU A 36 -3.93 -20.86 -10.41
CA LEU A 36 -5.22 -21.45 -10.04
C LEU A 36 -6.34 -20.41 -10.16
N GLY A 37 -7.21 -20.56 -11.12
CA GLY A 37 -8.36 -19.68 -11.33
C GLY A 37 -8.67 -19.46 -12.81
N ALA A 38 -9.93 -19.11 -13.11
CA ALA A 38 -10.29 -18.75 -14.46
C ALA A 38 -9.57 -17.47 -14.88
N GLN A 39 -8.93 -17.48 -16.05
CA GLN A 39 -8.20 -16.35 -16.62
C GLN A 39 -7.01 -15.82 -15.75
N ALA A 40 -6.53 -16.59 -14.79
CA ALA A 40 -5.29 -16.24 -14.10
C ALA A 40 -4.10 -16.35 -15.07
N MET A 41 -3.21 -15.33 -15.13
CA MET A 41 -2.05 -15.24 -16.04
C MET A 41 -2.41 -15.66 -17.48
N SER A 42 -3.50 -15.16 -18.03
CA SER A 42 -4.10 -15.71 -19.25
C SER A 42 -3.87 -14.91 -20.52
N VAL A 43 -3.40 -13.67 -20.41
CA VAL A 43 -3.27 -12.71 -21.51
C VAL A 43 -1.83 -12.25 -21.64
N GLY A 44 -1.29 -12.31 -22.85
CA GLY A 44 0.10 -11.94 -23.14
C GLY A 44 1.07 -13.13 -23.02
N ILE A 45 2.14 -13.08 -23.78
CA ILE A 45 3.17 -14.13 -23.80
C ILE A 45 3.88 -14.19 -22.44
N THR A 46 3.50 -15.16 -21.60
CA THR A 46 4.08 -15.31 -20.27
C THR A 46 5.41 -16.07 -20.34
N THR A 47 6.47 -15.38 -19.94
CA THR A 47 7.84 -15.91 -19.84
C THR A 47 8.38 -15.86 -18.41
N GLY A 48 7.70 -15.17 -17.49
CA GLY A 48 8.13 -14.99 -16.10
C GLY A 48 8.07 -16.27 -15.27
N ASP A 49 8.98 -16.39 -14.31
CA ASP A 49 9.19 -17.56 -13.48
C ASP A 49 8.76 -17.33 -12.02
N TYR A 50 8.52 -18.43 -11.31
CA TYR A 50 8.29 -18.45 -9.84
C TYR A 50 7.10 -17.62 -9.38
N ASN A 51 6.05 -17.46 -10.19
CA ASN A 51 4.86 -16.73 -9.80
C ASN A 51 3.80 -17.65 -9.18
N VAL A 52 3.08 -17.13 -8.21
CA VAL A 52 1.84 -17.73 -7.65
C VAL A 52 0.69 -16.81 -7.99
N ALA A 53 -0.26 -17.28 -8.82
CA ALA A 53 -1.47 -16.54 -9.19
C ALA A 53 -2.71 -17.36 -8.87
N ILE A 54 -3.45 -17.01 -7.83
CA ILE A 54 -4.61 -17.74 -7.33
C ILE A 54 -5.83 -16.82 -7.27
N GLY A 55 -6.81 -17.06 -8.11
CA GLY A 55 -8.05 -16.29 -8.19
C GLY A 55 -8.46 -16.00 -9.63
N ASN A 56 -9.71 -15.61 -9.83
CA ASN A 56 -10.15 -15.19 -11.16
C ASN A 56 -9.36 -13.94 -11.59
N ALA A 57 -8.77 -13.97 -12.78
CA ALA A 57 -7.95 -12.89 -13.34
C ALA A 57 -6.76 -12.43 -12.45
N ALA A 58 -6.27 -13.25 -11.52
CA ALA A 58 -5.05 -12.93 -10.77
C ALA A 58 -3.85 -12.86 -11.73
N GLY A 59 -3.12 -11.73 -11.72
CA GLY A 59 -2.01 -11.49 -12.63
C GLY A 59 -2.39 -11.65 -14.11
N GLN A 60 -3.59 -11.24 -14.52
CA GLN A 60 -4.17 -11.59 -15.81
C GLN A 60 -3.25 -11.31 -17.00
N VAL A 61 -2.57 -10.16 -16.99
CA VAL A 61 -1.69 -9.73 -18.08
C VAL A 61 -0.19 -9.88 -17.75
N LEU A 62 0.15 -10.68 -16.73
CA LEU A 62 1.55 -10.89 -16.34
C LEU A 62 2.32 -11.58 -17.46
N THR A 63 3.38 -10.92 -17.94
CA THR A 63 4.21 -11.39 -19.08
C THR A 63 5.58 -11.86 -18.63
N SER A 64 6.47 -10.95 -18.25
CA SER A 64 7.85 -11.28 -17.86
C SER A 64 8.13 -11.14 -16.37
N GLY A 65 7.19 -10.62 -15.59
CA GLY A 65 7.39 -10.45 -14.15
C GLY A 65 7.63 -11.76 -13.41
N GLU A 66 8.55 -11.74 -12.46
CA GLU A 66 8.98 -12.90 -11.70
C GLU A 66 8.72 -12.79 -10.20
N ARG A 67 8.60 -13.94 -9.52
CA ARG A 67 8.56 -14.03 -8.06
C ARG A 67 7.42 -13.21 -7.43
N ASN A 68 6.27 -13.14 -8.08
CA ASN A 68 5.10 -12.48 -7.57
C ASN A 68 4.17 -13.48 -6.86
N VAL A 69 3.50 -13.02 -5.79
CA VAL A 69 2.43 -13.74 -5.09
C VAL A 69 1.14 -12.96 -5.24
N LEU A 70 0.24 -13.40 -6.10
CA LEU A 70 -1.01 -12.74 -6.47
C LEU A 70 -2.19 -13.63 -6.09
N VAL A 71 -2.86 -13.34 -4.97
CA VAL A 71 -3.93 -14.17 -4.42
C VAL A 71 -5.20 -13.35 -4.22
N GLY A 72 -6.22 -13.64 -5.00
CA GLY A 72 -7.50 -12.93 -4.97
C GLY A 72 -8.02 -12.62 -6.38
N THR A 73 -9.30 -12.34 -6.51
CA THR A 73 -9.87 -11.89 -7.79
C THR A 73 -9.23 -10.56 -8.18
N ALA A 74 -8.71 -10.47 -9.40
CA ALA A 74 -8.03 -9.30 -9.93
C ALA A 74 -6.87 -8.77 -9.02
N ALA A 75 -6.18 -9.66 -8.30
CA ALA A 75 -4.95 -9.29 -7.61
C ALA A 75 -3.83 -9.11 -8.62
N GLY A 76 -3.23 -7.91 -8.70
CA GLY A 76 -2.17 -7.57 -9.65
C GLY A 76 -2.57 -7.80 -11.11
N ASP A 77 -3.83 -7.58 -11.47
CA ASP A 77 -4.36 -7.95 -12.80
C ASP A 77 -3.80 -7.09 -13.95
N ALA A 78 -3.31 -5.88 -13.68
CA ALA A 78 -2.60 -5.05 -14.65
C ALA A 78 -1.07 -5.28 -14.69
N LEU A 79 -0.52 -6.08 -13.78
CA LEU A 79 0.92 -6.29 -13.67
C LEU A 79 1.46 -7.03 -14.92
N THR A 80 2.46 -6.46 -15.57
CA THR A 80 3.08 -7.02 -16.79
C THR A 80 4.49 -7.55 -16.54
N SER A 81 5.42 -6.72 -16.09
CA SER A 81 6.83 -7.06 -15.89
C SER A 81 7.37 -6.79 -14.49
N GLY A 82 6.53 -6.31 -13.57
CA GLY A 82 6.97 -6.05 -12.19
C GLY A 82 7.32 -7.32 -11.42
N ASP A 83 8.38 -7.26 -10.63
CA ASP A 83 8.93 -8.38 -9.87
C ASP A 83 8.72 -8.23 -8.36
N TYR A 84 8.76 -9.36 -7.64
CA TYR A 84 8.78 -9.39 -6.18
C TYR A 84 7.57 -8.71 -5.51
N ASN A 85 6.40 -8.74 -6.13
CA ASN A 85 5.19 -8.21 -5.54
C ASN A 85 4.44 -9.26 -4.73
N VAL A 86 3.83 -8.83 -3.62
CA VAL A 86 2.85 -9.60 -2.86
C VAL A 86 1.53 -8.86 -2.90
N ALA A 87 0.55 -9.37 -3.63
CA ALA A 87 -0.81 -8.84 -3.69
C ALA A 87 -1.80 -9.90 -3.21
N VAL A 88 -2.39 -9.70 -2.04
CA VAL A 88 -3.34 -10.66 -1.45
C VAL A 88 -4.65 -9.94 -1.11
N GLY A 89 -5.71 -10.26 -1.82
CA GLY A 89 -7.03 -9.64 -1.67
C GLY A 89 -7.65 -9.29 -3.01
N HIS A 90 -8.98 -9.12 -3.03
CA HIS A 90 -9.67 -8.67 -4.23
C HIS A 90 -9.18 -7.27 -4.64
N GLY A 91 -8.69 -7.12 -5.87
CA GLY A 91 -8.20 -5.85 -6.42
C GLY A 91 -7.00 -5.26 -5.68
N ALA A 92 -6.24 -6.06 -4.92
CA ALA A 92 -4.98 -5.62 -4.36
C ALA A 92 -3.96 -5.38 -5.48
N LEU A 93 -3.30 -4.22 -5.51
CA LEU A 93 -2.29 -3.83 -6.51
C LEU A 93 -2.79 -3.96 -7.96
N SER A 94 -4.04 -3.59 -8.25
CA SER A 94 -4.63 -3.88 -9.56
C SER A 94 -4.26 -2.87 -10.66
N ALA A 95 -3.66 -1.72 -10.36
CA ALA A 95 -3.24 -0.74 -11.36
C ALA A 95 -1.74 -0.73 -11.66
N GLU A 96 -0.89 -1.38 -10.85
CA GLU A 96 0.56 -1.45 -11.09
C GLU A 96 0.86 -2.31 -12.31
N ASP A 97 1.68 -1.81 -13.24
CA ASP A 97 1.98 -2.50 -14.50
C ASP A 97 3.43 -3.00 -14.64
N THR A 98 4.43 -2.21 -14.33
CA THR A 98 5.82 -2.51 -14.69
C THR A 98 6.81 -2.61 -13.53
N TYR A 99 6.48 -2.06 -12.37
CA TYR A 99 7.43 -2.01 -11.24
C TYR A 99 7.06 -2.98 -10.12
N GLY A 100 7.95 -3.13 -9.16
CA GLY A 100 7.83 -4.19 -8.17
C GLY A 100 8.16 -3.80 -6.74
N ARG A 101 8.43 -4.83 -5.94
CA ARG A 101 8.80 -4.74 -4.51
C ARG A 101 7.72 -4.10 -3.65
N THR A 102 6.46 -4.38 -3.99
CA THR A 102 5.27 -3.91 -3.27
C THR A 102 4.66 -5.04 -2.45
N THR A 103 4.22 -4.73 -1.25
CA THR A 103 3.38 -5.61 -0.45
C THR A 103 2.00 -4.99 -0.24
N ALA A 104 0.97 -5.57 -0.85
CA ALA A 104 -0.42 -5.12 -0.77
C ALA A 104 -1.30 -6.27 -0.25
N ILE A 105 -1.74 -6.23 1.00
CA ILE A 105 -2.54 -7.28 1.63
C ILE A 105 -3.84 -6.70 2.16
N GLY A 106 -4.95 -7.08 1.56
CA GLY A 106 -6.29 -6.62 1.91
C GLY A 106 -7.14 -6.27 0.70
N TYR A 107 -8.45 -6.13 0.91
CA TYR A 107 -9.36 -5.66 -0.13
C TYR A 107 -8.90 -4.30 -0.64
N LYS A 108 -8.59 -4.20 -1.94
CA LYS A 108 -8.12 -2.98 -2.61
C LYS A 108 -6.93 -2.26 -1.95
N ALA A 109 -6.07 -2.97 -1.22
CA ALA A 109 -4.81 -2.39 -0.75
C ALA A 109 -3.96 -1.95 -1.96
N LEU A 110 -3.47 -0.70 -1.97
CA LEU A 110 -2.70 -0.08 -3.07
C LEU A 110 -3.35 -0.27 -4.46
N ASN A 111 -4.68 -0.20 -4.51
CA ASN A 111 -5.43 -0.48 -5.75
C ASN A 111 -5.06 0.44 -6.92
N ALA A 112 -4.83 1.74 -6.64
CA ALA A 112 -4.51 2.75 -7.65
C ALA A 112 -3.00 2.90 -7.92
N GLN A 113 -2.13 2.12 -7.24
CA GLN A 113 -0.70 2.28 -7.39
C GLN A 113 -0.25 1.98 -8.82
N ASN A 114 0.45 2.93 -9.42
CA ASN A 114 1.19 2.78 -10.65
C ASN A 114 2.40 3.73 -10.59
N THR A 115 3.49 3.24 -10.04
CA THR A 115 4.68 4.04 -9.78
C THR A 115 5.59 4.05 -11.00
N GLY A 116 6.21 5.15 -11.32
CA GLY A 116 7.24 5.19 -12.38
C GLY A 116 8.60 4.61 -11.97
N SER A 117 8.67 3.87 -10.86
CA SER A 117 9.90 3.28 -10.28
C SER A 117 9.55 2.19 -9.26
N GLU A 118 10.55 1.49 -8.73
CA GLU A 118 10.38 0.56 -7.62
C GLU A 118 9.71 1.25 -6.42
N SER A 119 8.60 0.71 -5.94
CA SER A 119 7.76 1.41 -4.97
C SER A 119 8.19 1.26 -3.51
N TYR A 120 8.59 0.04 -3.11
CA TYR A 120 8.84 -0.35 -1.72
C TYR A 120 7.70 0.01 -0.75
N ASN A 121 6.47 0.10 -1.24
CA ASN A 121 5.31 0.33 -0.40
C ASN A 121 4.88 -0.96 0.30
N VAL A 122 4.47 -0.82 1.55
CA VAL A 122 3.82 -1.88 2.33
C VAL A 122 2.44 -1.39 2.74
N ALA A 123 1.37 -2.03 2.28
CA ALA A 123 0.01 -1.75 2.72
C ALA A 123 -0.69 -3.04 3.18
N VAL A 124 -1.14 -3.04 4.42
CA VAL A 124 -1.83 -4.18 5.03
C VAL A 124 -3.13 -3.71 5.68
N GLY A 125 -4.25 -4.05 5.09
CA GLY A 125 -5.58 -3.68 5.62
C GLY A 125 -6.60 -3.43 4.52
N TYR A 126 -7.87 -3.36 4.91
CA TYR A 126 -8.98 -2.98 4.04
C TYR A 126 -8.75 -1.54 3.52
N GLU A 127 -8.67 -1.36 2.21
CA GLU A 127 -8.44 -0.06 1.55
C GLU A 127 -7.18 0.70 2.04
N ALA A 128 -6.17 0.01 2.59
CA ALA A 128 -4.92 0.66 2.97
C ALA A 128 -4.22 1.23 1.74
N GLY A 129 -3.97 2.55 1.73
CA GLY A 129 -3.34 3.26 0.61
C GLY A 129 -4.10 3.15 -0.71
N ILE A 130 -5.43 3.01 -0.69
CA ILE A 130 -6.23 2.73 -1.91
C ILE A 130 -6.00 3.73 -3.04
N LEU A 131 -5.72 5.00 -2.74
CA LEU A 131 -5.48 6.06 -3.72
C LEU A 131 -4.00 6.33 -3.99
N VAL A 132 -3.08 5.64 -3.33
CA VAL A 132 -1.64 5.78 -3.65
C VAL A 132 -1.43 5.51 -5.13
N SER A 133 -0.93 6.50 -5.85
CA SER A 133 -0.63 6.41 -7.28
C SER A 133 0.87 6.30 -7.52
N THR A 134 1.62 7.36 -7.31
CA THR A 134 3.07 7.40 -7.53
C THR A 134 3.89 7.57 -6.25
N GLY A 135 3.24 7.65 -5.08
CA GLY A 135 3.92 7.67 -3.78
C GLY A 135 4.72 6.39 -3.53
N VAL A 136 5.93 6.52 -3.02
CA VAL A 136 6.85 5.41 -2.78
C VAL A 136 7.32 5.35 -1.32
N GLN A 137 7.79 4.17 -0.90
CA GLN A 137 8.40 3.95 0.41
C GLN A 137 7.47 4.29 1.59
N ASN A 138 6.17 4.02 1.42
CA ASN A 138 5.16 4.18 2.46
C ASN A 138 4.92 2.84 3.19
N THR A 139 4.69 2.91 4.50
CA THR A 139 4.24 1.80 5.33
C THR A 139 2.85 2.12 5.88
N LEU A 140 1.82 1.45 5.36
CA LEU A 140 0.40 1.73 5.63
C LEU A 140 -0.27 0.47 6.20
N ILE A 141 -0.40 0.38 7.52
CA ILE A 141 -0.91 -0.82 8.20
C ILE A 141 -2.16 -0.49 9.02
N GLY A 142 -3.29 -1.02 8.60
CA GLY A 142 -4.59 -0.78 9.22
C GLY A 142 -5.67 -0.50 8.19
N GLY A 143 -6.93 -0.72 8.54
CA GLY A 143 -8.05 -0.36 7.67
C GLY A 143 -8.02 1.14 7.36
N ARG A 144 -7.98 1.50 6.08
CA ARG A 144 -7.92 2.89 5.60
C ARG A 144 -6.72 3.70 6.13
N ALA A 145 -5.62 3.05 6.46
CA ALA A 145 -4.38 3.77 6.74
C ALA A 145 -3.88 4.43 5.45
N GLY A 146 -3.68 5.76 5.47
CA GLY A 146 -3.23 6.54 4.31
C GLY A 146 -4.12 6.41 3.08
N ASP A 147 -5.44 6.24 3.24
CA ASP A 147 -6.33 5.96 2.11
C ASP A 147 -6.51 7.13 1.13
N ALA A 148 -6.24 8.37 1.55
CA ALA A 148 -6.22 9.53 0.66
C ALA A 148 -4.84 9.82 0.03
N LEU A 149 -3.75 9.20 0.50
CA LEU A 149 -2.41 9.40 -0.07
C LEU A 149 -2.42 9.12 -1.58
N THR A 150 -1.83 10.01 -2.36
CA THR A 150 -1.67 9.86 -3.81
C THR A 150 -0.20 9.80 -4.23
N THR A 151 0.53 10.90 -4.08
CA THR A 151 1.94 11.02 -4.49
C THR A 151 2.91 11.17 -3.32
N GLY A 152 2.41 11.31 -2.09
CA GLY A 152 3.23 11.51 -0.88
C GLY A 152 4.14 10.30 -0.58
N PRO A 153 5.47 10.49 -0.52
CA PRO A 153 6.40 9.41 -0.19
C PRO A 153 6.79 9.42 1.30
N TYR A 154 7.42 8.30 1.74
CA TYR A 154 8.08 8.19 3.05
C TYR A 154 7.14 8.36 4.26
N ASN A 155 5.86 8.01 4.14
CA ASN A 155 4.94 8.03 5.26
C ASN A 155 4.89 6.68 5.99
N THR A 156 4.75 6.74 7.31
CA THR A 156 4.43 5.58 8.14
C THR A 156 3.08 5.82 8.80
N ALA A 157 2.06 5.07 8.41
CA ALA A 157 0.72 5.12 9.00
C ALA A 157 0.34 3.73 9.53
N VAL A 158 0.25 3.58 10.84
CA VAL A 158 -0.09 2.32 11.50
C VAL A 158 -1.29 2.51 12.44
N GLY A 159 -2.43 1.98 12.05
CA GLY A 159 -3.69 2.11 12.80
C GLY A 159 -4.88 2.36 11.87
N TYR A 160 -6.09 2.12 12.38
CA TYR A 160 -7.31 2.43 11.63
C TYR A 160 -7.37 3.93 11.33
N LYS A 161 -7.46 4.30 10.04
CA LYS A 161 -7.49 5.68 9.56
C LYS A 161 -6.32 6.56 10.04
N ALA A 162 -5.18 6.00 10.34
CA ALA A 162 -3.98 6.80 10.56
C ALA A 162 -3.60 7.52 9.25
N LEU A 163 -3.37 8.83 9.30
CA LEU A 163 -2.98 9.66 8.15
C LEU A 163 -3.95 9.55 6.95
N SER A 164 -5.27 9.52 7.21
CA SER A 164 -6.26 9.20 6.16
C SER A 164 -6.71 10.38 5.31
N THR A 165 -6.29 11.62 5.61
CA THR A 165 -6.64 12.82 4.82
C THR A 165 -5.46 13.38 4.03
N GLU A 166 -4.21 13.02 4.39
CA GLU A 166 -3.01 13.45 3.66
C GLU A 166 -3.01 12.91 2.23
N ASP A 167 -2.80 13.76 1.23
CA ASP A 167 -2.88 13.38 -0.18
C ASP A 167 -1.54 13.38 -0.94
N THR A 168 -0.78 14.45 -0.91
CA THR A 168 0.40 14.62 -1.77
C THR A 168 1.73 14.73 -1.02
N ASN A 169 1.71 14.89 0.30
CA ASN A 169 2.90 15.18 1.06
C ASN A 169 3.42 13.96 1.83
N GLY A 170 4.67 14.04 2.21
CA GLY A 170 5.36 12.90 2.81
C GLY A 170 6.02 13.22 4.15
N LEU A 171 6.84 12.25 4.59
CA LEU A 171 7.70 12.36 5.77
C LEU A 171 6.92 12.48 7.09
N ASN A 172 5.74 11.84 7.17
CA ASN A 172 4.96 11.76 8.40
C ASN A 172 5.02 10.37 9.01
N THR A 173 5.01 10.32 10.35
CA THR A 173 4.86 9.09 11.13
C THR A 173 3.60 9.20 11.99
N ALA A 174 2.59 8.40 11.69
CA ALA A 174 1.31 8.33 12.40
C ALA A 174 1.08 6.91 12.92
N ILE A 175 1.21 6.69 14.21
CA ILE A 175 1.05 5.37 14.83
C ILE A 175 -0.06 5.43 15.89
N GLY A 176 -1.16 4.76 15.63
CA GLY A 176 -2.36 4.76 16.46
C GLY A 176 -3.61 4.99 15.63
N ALA A 177 -4.76 4.45 16.05
CA ALA A 177 -6.01 4.73 15.36
C ALA A 177 -6.29 6.25 15.38
N TYR A 178 -6.66 6.79 14.22
CA TYR A 178 -6.94 8.21 14.00
C TYR A 178 -5.76 9.16 14.29
N SER A 179 -4.54 8.66 14.39
CA SER A 179 -3.35 9.52 14.50
C SER A 179 -3.16 10.33 13.22
N LEU A 180 -3.03 11.67 13.32
CA LEU A 180 -2.95 12.61 12.20
C LEU A 180 -4.08 12.43 11.16
N GLU A 181 -5.29 12.03 11.58
CA GLU A 181 -6.37 11.69 10.64
C GLU A 181 -6.69 12.84 9.70
N LEU A 182 -6.75 14.09 10.20
CA LEU A 182 -7.17 15.26 9.43
C LEU A 182 -5.98 16.05 8.83
N LEU A 183 -4.76 15.54 8.93
CA LEU A 183 -3.60 16.20 8.35
C LEU A 183 -3.71 16.25 6.82
N ASN A 184 -3.55 17.45 6.26
CA ASN A 184 -3.30 17.71 4.85
C ASN A 184 -2.37 18.91 4.74
N ALA A 185 -1.07 18.66 4.90
CA ALA A 185 -0.05 19.71 4.95
C ALA A 185 0.17 20.33 3.56
N ALA A 186 0.54 21.59 3.48
CA ALA A 186 0.87 22.26 2.22
C ALA A 186 2.27 21.91 1.66
N GLY A 187 3.00 21.03 2.33
CA GLY A 187 4.35 20.56 2.00
C GLY A 187 4.75 19.43 2.94
N ASN A 188 5.98 18.93 2.85
CA ASN A 188 6.44 17.83 3.71
C ASN A 188 6.12 18.08 5.18
N GLY A 189 5.44 17.11 5.80
CA GLY A 189 4.89 17.30 7.14
C GLY A 189 5.94 17.24 8.25
N TYR A 190 6.88 16.28 8.17
CA TYR A 190 7.86 16.00 9.24
C TYR A 190 7.23 15.81 10.62
N ASN A 191 5.96 15.36 10.67
CA ASN A 191 5.28 15.12 11.92
C ASN A 191 5.51 13.70 12.41
N THR A 192 5.66 13.56 13.72
CA THR A 192 5.66 12.27 14.41
C THR A 192 4.53 12.27 15.43
N ALA A 193 3.52 11.43 15.24
CA ALA A 193 2.40 11.28 16.16
C ALA A 193 2.21 9.80 16.54
N VAL A 194 2.29 9.51 17.82
CA VAL A 194 2.18 8.16 18.38
C VAL A 194 1.15 8.13 19.50
N GLY A 195 0.05 7.45 19.28
CA GLY A 195 -1.05 7.31 20.24
C GLY A 195 -2.42 7.38 19.57
N TYR A 196 -3.45 6.88 20.24
CA TYR A 196 -4.84 7.05 19.80
C TYR A 196 -5.20 8.54 19.70
N ASN A 197 -5.75 9.01 18.59
CA ASN A 197 -6.09 10.42 18.33
C ASN A 197 -4.91 11.40 18.53
N SER A 198 -3.66 10.98 18.47
CA SER A 198 -2.54 11.90 18.58
C SER A 198 -2.49 12.83 17.36
N GLY A 199 -2.51 14.14 17.58
CA GLY A 199 -2.57 15.15 16.52
C GLY A 199 -3.84 15.07 15.65
N TYR A 200 -4.95 14.54 16.15
CA TYR A 200 -6.17 14.25 15.38
C TYR A 200 -6.66 15.42 14.52
N ALA A 201 -6.82 16.61 15.11
CA ALA A 201 -7.34 17.79 14.43
C ALA A 201 -6.26 18.58 13.64
N MET A 202 -5.03 18.08 13.58
CA MET A 202 -3.98 18.74 12.81
C MET A 202 -4.39 18.78 11.33
N SER A 203 -4.42 19.99 10.76
CA SER A 203 -4.77 20.17 9.35
C SER A 203 -3.53 20.49 8.49
N THR A 204 -2.73 21.48 8.88
CA THR A 204 -1.56 21.92 8.10
C THR A 204 -0.27 22.04 8.93
N GLY A 205 -0.30 21.60 10.19
CA GLY A 205 0.88 21.65 11.07
C GLY A 205 2.06 20.83 10.56
N THR A 206 3.28 21.31 10.78
CA THR A 206 4.51 20.64 10.35
C THR A 206 5.56 20.60 11.45
N GLY A 207 6.45 19.60 11.40
CA GLY A 207 7.58 19.49 12.34
C GLY A 207 7.18 19.15 13.77
N ASN A 208 5.98 18.61 14.01
CA ASN A 208 5.50 18.34 15.36
C ASN A 208 5.88 16.93 15.82
N THR A 209 6.24 16.81 17.11
CA THR A 209 6.45 15.54 17.80
C THR A 209 5.37 15.38 18.87
N ILE A 210 4.46 14.43 18.66
CA ILE A 210 3.25 14.23 19.47
C ILE A 210 3.19 12.78 19.94
N VAL A 211 3.40 12.54 21.23
CA VAL A 211 3.44 11.19 21.80
C VAL A 211 2.50 11.08 23.00
N GLY A 212 1.47 10.29 22.86
CA GLY A 212 0.46 10.05 23.89
C GLY A 212 -0.94 10.02 23.30
N ALA A 213 -1.85 9.27 23.93
CA ALA A 213 -3.25 9.29 23.50
C ALA A 213 -3.82 10.70 23.68
N MET A 214 -4.51 11.19 22.65
CA MET A 214 -5.10 12.54 22.59
C MET A 214 -4.10 13.68 22.84
N ALA A 215 -2.79 13.42 22.74
CA ALA A 215 -1.81 14.49 22.76
C ALA A 215 -1.97 15.36 21.51
N GLY A 216 -1.93 16.68 21.66
CA GLY A 216 -2.06 17.64 20.56
C GLY A 216 -3.30 17.46 19.69
N ASP A 217 -4.38 16.87 20.20
CA ASP A 217 -5.57 16.52 19.43
C ASP A 217 -6.35 17.73 18.89
N ALA A 218 -6.15 18.93 19.46
CA ALA A 218 -6.70 20.20 18.96
C ALA A 218 -5.72 21.05 18.14
N VAL A 219 -4.48 20.61 17.92
CA VAL A 219 -3.48 21.35 17.12
C VAL A 219 -3.89 21.34 15.66
N MET A 220 -4.27 22.47 15.11
CA MET A 220 -4.72 22.58 13.71
C MET A 220 -3.61 23.01 12.76
N THR A 221 -2.85 24.07 13.12
CA THR A 221 -1.85 24.71 12.24
C THR A 221 -0.49 24.91 12.92
N GLY A 222 -0.33 24.44 14.17
CA GLY A 222 0.90 24.61 14.95
C GLY A 222 2.12 23.95 14.30
N ILE A 223 3.28 24.57 14.45
CA ILE A 223 4.54 24.08 13.90
C ILE A 223 5.63 23.89 14.98
N GLU A 224 6.49 22.90 14.77
CA GLU A 224 7.67 22.64 15.62
C GLU A 224 7.32 22.45 17.11
N ASN A 225 6.17 21.84 17.43
CA ASN A 225 5.76 21.59 18.81
C ASN A 225 6.21 20.19 19.28
N THR A 226 6.44 20.06 20.57
CA THR A 226 6.71 18.78 21.24
C THR A 226 5.70 18.56 22.36
N PHE A 227 4.80 17.60 22.21
CA PHE A 227 3.81 17.20 23.21
C PHE A 227 4.01 15.75 23.61
N ALA A 228 4.25 15.49 24.89
CA ALA A 228 4.46 14.13 25.39
C ALA A 228 3.64 13.87 26.66
N GLY A 229 2.68 12.96 26.56
CA GLY A 229 1.78 12.56 27.64
C GLY A 229 0.31 12.57 27.22
N TYR A 230 -0.53 11.95 28.04
CA TYR A 230 -1.99 11.87 27.82
C TYR A 230 -2.61 13.28 27.86
N TYR A 231 -3.33 13.67 26.81
CA TYR A 231 -3.88 15.01 26.58
C TYR A 231 -2.84 16.16 26.60
N SER A 232 -1.57 15.89 26.54
CA SER A 232 -0.54 16.95 26.53
C SER A 232 -0.73 17.88 25.32
N GLY A 233 -0.77 19.19 25.54
CA GLY A 233 -0.94 20.19 24.48
C GLY A 233 -2.32 20.19 23.80
N SER A 234 -3.35 19.55 24.34
CA SER A 234 -4.68 19.40 23.74
C SER A 234 -5.46 20.73 23.57
N SER A 235 -5.09 21.79 24.25
CA SER A 235 -5.68 23.15 24.09
C SER A 235 -4.88 24.05 23.15
N ASN A 236 -3.75 23.59 22.62
CA ASN A 236 -2.93 24.39 21.72
C ASN A 236 -3.40 24.24 20.28
N THR A 237 -4.02 25.24 19.70
CA THR A 237 -4.57 25.17 18.34
C THR A 237 -3.62 25.68 17.25
N SER A 238 -2.74 26.64 17.56
CA SER A 238 -1.88 27.31 16.57
C SER A 238 -0.50 27.71 17.12
N GLY A 239 -0.13 27.23 18.30
CA GLY A 239 1.16 27.55 18.90
C GLY A 239 2.35 27.01 18.12
N GLU A 240 3.43 27.73 18.13
CA GLU A 240 4.68 27.33 17.51
C GLU A 240 5.76 27.11 18.57
N ARG A 241 6.66 26.15 18.35
CA ARG A 241 7.82 25.87 19.21
C ARG A 241 7.45 25.67 20.69
N SER A 242 6.27 25.13 20.93
CA SER A 242 5.77 24.88 22.27
C SER A 242 6.21 23.51 22.77
N VAL A 243 6.51 23.39 24.06
CA VAL A 243 6.81 22.11 24.70
C VAL A 243 5.82 21.89 25.84
N ALA A 244 5.13 20.76 25.83
CA ALA A 244 4.29 20.30 26.92
C ALA A 244 4.61 18.83 27.23
N VAL A 245 5.03 18.55 28.44
CA VAL A 245 5.37 17.20 28.89
C VAL A 245 4.62 16.91 30.19
N GLY A 246 3.91 15.79 30.22
CA GLY A 246 3.10 15.37 31.35
C GLY A 246 1.66 15.10 30.93
N GLY A 247 0.86 14.51 31.84
CA GLY A 247 -0.58 14.30 31.61
C GLY A 247 -1.39 15.53 32.03
N TYR A 248 -2.60 15.58 31.53
CA TYR A 248 -3.64 16.51 31.98
C TYR A 248 -4.03 16.25 33.43
#